data_1d3e108de7037c250a67a22267ae40a0
#
_entry.id   1d3e108de7037c250a67a22267ae40a0
#
_cell.length_a   1.000
_cell.length_b   1.000
_cell.length_c   1.000
_cell.angle_alpha   90.00
_cell.angle_beta   90.00
_cell.angle_gamma   90.00
#
_symmetry.space_group_name_H-M   'P 1'
#
loop_
_entity.id
_entity.type
_entity.pdbx_description
1 polymer ?
#
loop_
_entity_poly.entity_id
_entity_poly.type
_entity_poly.pdbx_seq_one_letter_code
_entity_poly.pdbx_strand_id
1 'polypeptide(L)'
;MKPVCIIPARGGSKGIPKKNIRKIGGKPLIAYTIKKAKKSKIFSHIVVSTEDKEIALIAKRYGAEVPFMRPKYLATDSVTTDDVLVHAVKELFKKGYVFDIMVCRDCTVPFIRNIDIK
;
A
#
# COMPACT_ATOMS: atom_id res chain seq x y z
N MET A 1 16.07 -13.48 2.37
CA MET A 1 15.42 -12.39 1.63
C MET A 1 14.34 -11.75 2.48
N LYS A 2 14.29 -10.45 2.52
CA LYS A 2 13.29 -9.75 3.33
C LYS A 2 11.94 -9.69 2.59
N PRO A 3 10.83 -9.70 3.33
CA PRO A 3 9.52 -9.59 2.69
C PRO A 3 9.27 -8.22 2.08
N VAL A 4 8.31 -8.17 1.16
CA VAL A 4 7.82 -6.92 0.58
C VAL A 4 6.53 -6.53 1.31
N CYS A 5 6.41 -5.24 1.67
CA CYS A 5 5.19 -4.71 2.25
C CYS A 5 4.36 -4.05 1.16
N ILE A 6 3.09 -4.42 1.04
CA ILE A 6 2.18 -3.79 0.08
C ILE A 6 1.09 -3.07 0.85
N ILE A 7 0.93 -1.78 0.57
CA ILE A 7 -0.07 -0.93 1.20
C ILE A 7 -1.10 -0.54 0.16
N PRO A 8 -2.29 -1.14 0.17
CA PRO A 8 -3.36 -0.72 -0.75
C PRO A 8 -3.98 0.58 -0.24
N ALA A 9 -4.13 1.55 -1.14
CA ALA A 9 -4.63 2.87 -0.77
C ALA A 9 -5.37 3.49 -1.95
N ARG A 10 -6.66 3.22 -2.07
CA ARG A 10 -7.44 3.80 -3.17
C ARG A 10 -7.90 5.22 -2.83
N GLY A 11 -8.06 6.06 -3.87
CA GLY A 11 -8.49 7.44 -3.73
C GLY A 11 -9.98 7.56 -3.43
N GLY A 12 -10.79 6.68 -4.01
CA GLY A 12 -12.22 6.66 -3.76
C GLY A 12 -12.54 5.67 -2.65
N SER A 13 -13.18 6.14 -1.58
CA SER A 13 -13.56 5.30 -0.47
C SER A 13 -15.00 5.60 -0.12
N LYS A 14 -15.79 4.56 0.15
CA LYS A 14 -17.20 4.72 0.48
C LYS A 14 -17.33 5.61 1.70
N GLY A 15 -18.03 6.74 1.55
CA GLY A 15 -18.29 7.67 2.64
C GLY A 15 -17.21 8.71 2.90
N ILE A 16 -15.96 8.41 2.63
CA ILE A 16 -14.85 9.36 2.88
C ILE A 16 -13.89 9.35 1.68
N PRO A 17 -14.09 10.28 0.73
CA PRO A 17 -13.17 10.40 -0.40
C PRO A 17 -11.76 10.69 0.07
N LYS A 18 -10.79 10.00 -0.53
CA LYS A 18 -9.36 10.22 -0.27
C LYS A 18 -8.98 10.14 1.22
N LYS A 19 -9.60 9.22 1.95
CA LYS A 19 -9.31 9.09 3.39
C LYS A 19 -7.85 8.78 3.68
N ASN A 20 -7.13 8.16 2.73
CA ASN A 20 -5.74 7.78 2.92
C ASN A 20 -4.79 8.97 3.01
N ILE A 21 -5.21 10.12 2.52
CA ILE A 21 -4.41 11.35 2.62
C ILE A 21 -5.03 12.38 3.55
N ARG A 22 -6.14 12.02 4.20
CA ARG A 22 -6.74 12.90 5.20
C ARG A 22 -5.78 13.04 6.38
N LYS A 23 -5.54 14.29 6.78
CA LYS A 23 -4.56 14.56 7.83
C LYS A 23 -5.08 14.22 9.21
N ILE A 24 -4.25 13.56 9.99
CA ILE A 24 -4.50 13.26 11.39
C ILE A 24 -3.24 13.69 12.14
N GLY A 25 -3.37 14.65 13.05
CA GLY A 25 -2.22 15.16 13.77
C GLY A 25 -1.17 15.80 12.85
N GLY A 26 -1.62 16.43 11.76
CA GLY A 26 -0.74 17.13 10.84
C GLY A 26 -0.14 16.28 9.72
N LYS A 27 -0.40 14.97 9.69
CA LYS A 27 0.14 14.08 8.66
C LYS A 27 -0.97 13.28 7.98
N PRO A 28 -0.84 12.97 6.68
CA PRO A 28 -1.80 12.09 6.02
C PRO A 28 -1.83 10.70 6.67
N LEU A 29 -3.00 10.08 6.67
CA LEU A 29 -3.15 8.75 7.27
C LEU A 29 -2.14 7.75 6.71
N ILE A 30 -1.94 7.76 5.39
CA ILE A 30 -1.01 6.84 4.74
C ILE A 30 0.42 7.01 5.24
N ALA A 31 0.80 8.22 5.64
CA ALA A 31 2.16 8.48 6.15
C ALA A 31 2.46 7.68 7.41
N TYR A 32 1.47 7.53 8.28
CA TYR A 32 1.65 6.74 9.50
C TYR A 32 1.91 5.28 9.19
N THR A 33 1.16 4.73 8.24
CA THR A 33 1.34 3.34 7.83
C THR A 33 2.73 3.12 7.22
N ILE A 34 3.15 4.02 6.34
CA ILE A 34 4.47 3.94 5.71
C ILE A 34 5.58 4.03 6.75
N LYS A 35 5.48 5.00 7.66
CA LYS A 35 6.49 5.17 8.71
C LYS A 35 6.59 3.96 9.60
N LYS A 36 5.46 3.37 9.96
CA LYS A 36 5.44 2.18 10.80
C LYS A 36 6.14 1.00 10.10
N ALA A 37 5.88 0.83 8.82
CA ALA A 37 6.53 -0.21 8.04
C ALA A 37 8.03 0.01 7.97
N LYS A 38 8.47 1.25 7.75
CA LYS A 38 9.89 1.57 7.69
C LYS A 38 10.59 1.35 9.03
N LYS A 39 9.92 1.69 10.11
CA LYS A 39 10.49 1.51 11.46
C LYS A 39 10.72 0.05 11.81
N SER A 40 9.91 -0.84 11.27
CA SER A 40 10.06 -2.27 11.55
C SER A 40 11.38 -2.83 11.02
N LYS A 41 11.93 -2.23 9.96
CA LYS A 41 13.18 -2.65 9.31
C LYS A 41 13.18 -4.08 8.80
N ILE A 42 12.01 -4.69 8.66
CA ILE A 42 11.91 -6.08 8.19
C ILE A 42 11.64 -6.19 6.68
N PHE A 43 11.27 -5.09 6.02
CA PHE A 43 10.90 -5.11 4.61
C PHE A 43 12.04 -4.69 3.71
N SER A 44 12.21 -5.41 2.58
CA SER A 44 13.14 -4.98 1.54
C SER A 44 12.56 -3.83 0.73
N HIS A 45 11.24 -3.83 0.54
CA HIS A 45 10.54 -2.79 -0.19
C HIS A 45 9.20 -2.51 0.46
N ILE A 46 8.79 -1.24 0.43
CA ILE A 46 7.47 -0.81 0.89
C ILE A 46 6.78 -0.19 -0.32
N VAL A 47 5.73 -0.85 -0.81
CA VAL A 47 5.05 -0.49 -2.05
C VAL A 47 3.63 -0.06 -1.76
N VAL A 48 3.20 1.04 -2.36
CA VAL A 48 1.81 1.50 -2.29
C VAL A 48 1.12 1.19 -3.60
N SER A 49 -0.04 0.54 -3.52
CA SER A 49 -0.89 0.25 -4.66
C SER A 49 -2.06 1.23 -4.65
N THR A 50 -2.11 2.13 -5.62
CA THR A 50 -3.17 3.14 -5.70
C THR A 50 -3.46 3.50 -7.15
N GLU A 51 -4.69 3.96 -7.40
CA GLU A 51 -5.09 4.50 -8.69
C GLU A 51 -5.02 6.04 -8.68
N ASP A 52 -4.75 6.65 -7.55
CA ASP A 52 -4.82 8.10 -7.36
C ASP A 52 -3.42 8.70 -7.38
N LYS A 53 -3.21 9.65 -8.29
CA LYS A 53 -1.89 10.27 -8.46
C LYS A 53 -1.45 11.08 -7.25
N GLU A 54 -2.39 11.71 -6.55
CA GLU A 54 -2.07 12.49 -5.36
C GLU A 54 -1.59 11.59 -4.24
N ILE A 55 -2.26 10.46 -4.04
CA ILE A 55 -1.83 9.47 -3.05
C ILE A 55 -0.44 8.94 -3.41
N ALA A 56 -0.21 8.67 -4.70
CA ALA A 56 1.09 8.17 -5.14
C ALA A 56 2.22 9.16 -4.84
N LEU A 57 1.98 10.45 -5.09
CA LEU A 57 2.97 11.48 -4.80
C LEU A 57 3.28 11.57 -3.30
N ILE A 58 2.24 11.54 -2.48
CA ILE A 58 2.40 11.59 -1.03
C ILE A 58 3.14 10.36 -0.53
N ALA A 59 2.79 9.19 -1.04
CA ALA A 59 3.47 7.96 -0.65
C ALA A 59 4.97 8.01 -0.94
N LYS A 60 5.33 8.49 -2.13
CA LYS A 60 6.75 8.65 -2.50
C LYS A 60 7.45 9.64 -1.57
N ARG A 61 6.78 10.71 -1.21
CA ARG A 61 7.35 11.73 -0.32
C ARG A 61 7.71 11.13 1.04
N TYR A 62 6.95 10.19 1.52
CA TYR A 62 7.21 9.54 2.80
C TYR A 62 8.08 8.30 2.68
N GLY A 63 8.59 8.01 1.50
CA GLY A 63 9.59 6.96 1.32
C GLY A 63 9.09 5.62 0.84
N ALA A 64 7.83 5.54 0.41
CA ALA A 64 7.32 4.34 -0.22
C ALA A 64 7.61 4.33 -1.71
N GLU A 65 7.51 3.15 -2.32
CA GLU A 65 7.68 3.00 -3.76
C GLU A 65 6.31 2.87 -4.42
N VAL A 66 6.17 3.45 -5.59
CA VAL A 66 4.95 3.31 -6.40
C VAL A 66 5.38 2.93 -7.82
N PRO A 67 5.83 1.69 -8.01
CA PRO A 67 6.37 1.27 -9.31
C PRO A 67 5.31 1.06 -10.39
N PHE A 68 4.04 1.03 -10.01
CA PHE A 68 2.93 0.89 -10.93
C PHE A 68 1.72 1.65 -10.39
N MET A 69 0.78 1.95 -11.28
CA MET A 69 -0.51 2.51 -10.86
C MET A 69 -1.57 1.43 -10.96
N ARG A 70 -2.46 1.36 -9.97
CA ARG A 70 -3.55 0.40 -9.97
C ARG A 70 -4.59 0.83 -11.02
N PRO A 71 -5.04 -0.09 -11.89
CA PRO A 71 -6.14 0.25 -12.80
C PRO A 71 -7.40 0.61 -12.04
N LYS A 72 -8.19 1.52 -12.60
CA LYS A 72 -9.41 1.98 -11.93
C LYS A 72 -10.40 0.88 -11.65
N TYR A 73 -10.48 -0.14 -12.50
CA TYR A 73 -11.42 -1.24 -12.28
C TYR A 73 -11.05 -2.05 -11.02
N LEU A 74 -9.84 -1.92 -10.52
CA LEU A 74 -9.41 -2.56 -9.26
C LEU A 74 -9.51 -1.61 -8.07
N ALA A 75 -10.14 -0.44 -8.24
CA ALA A 75 -10.27 0.55 -7.18
C ALA A 75 -11.73 0.78 -6.78
N THR A 76 -12.63 -0.07 -7.21
CA THR A 76 -14.06 0.04 -6.88
C THR A 76 -14.36 -0.63 -5.55
N ASP A 77 -15.54 -0.30 -4.98
CA ASP A 77 -15.96 -0.86 -3.71
C ASP A 77 -16.19 -2.38 -3.74
N SER A 78 -16.43 -2.93 -4.93
CA SER A 78 -16.70 -4.37 -5.07
C SER A 78 -15.44 -5.23 -5.21
N VAL A 79 -14.28 -4.60 -5.37
CA VAL A 79 -13.02 -5.32 -5.52
C VAL A 79 -12.49 -5.76 -4.15
N THR A 80 -12.06 -7.00 -4.05
CA THR A 80 -11.52 -7.51 -2.79
C THR A 80 -10.05 -7.13 -2.63
N THR A 81 -9.58 -7.17 -1.38
CA THR A 81 -8.16 -6.95 -1.09
C THR A 81 -7.30 -7.99 -1.80
N ASP A 82 -7.77 -9.23 -1.88
CA ASP A 82 -7.01 -10.29 -2.57
C ASP A 82 -6.78 -9.96 -4.03
N ASP A 83 -7.79 -9.44 -4.73
CA ASP A 83 -7.64 -9.03 -6.13
C ASP A 83 -6.56 -7.98 -6.30
N VAL A 84 -6.54 -7.01 -5.40
CA VAL A 84 -5.55 -5.93 -5.40
C VAL A 84 -4.15 -6.48 -5.16
N LEU A 85 -4.02 -7.39 -4.22
CA LEU A 85 -2.71 -7.98 -3.89
C LEU A 85 -2.18 -8.86 -5.01
N VAL A 86 -3.04 -9.64 -5.64
CA VAL A 86 -2.62 -10.46 -6.80
C VAL A 86 -2.10 -9.58 -7.92
N HIS A 87 -2.82 -8.50 -8.22
CA HIS A 87 -2.38 -7.54 -9.22
C HIS A 87 -1.01 -6.95 -8.86
N ALA A 88 -0.85 -6.53 -7.62
CA ALA A 88 0.39 -5.91 -7.16
C ALA A 88 1.57 -6.88 -7.29
N VAL A 89 1.39 -8.13 -6.85
CA VAL A 89 2.45 -9.12 -6.92
C VAL A 89 2.87 -9.36 -8.38
N LYS A 90 1.90 -9.50 -9.28
CA LYS A 90 2.19 -9.70 -10.70
C LYS A 90 2.97 -8.52 -11.29
N GLU A 91 2.58 -7.29 -10.95
CA GLU A 91 3.27 -6.11 -11.46
C GLU A 91 4.68 -6.01 -10.91
N LEU A 92 4.88 -6.36 -9.65
CA LEU A 92 6.21 -6.31 -9.05
C LEU A 92 7.14 -7.33 -9.71
N PHE A 93 6.67 -8.54 -9.96
CA PHE A 93 7.49 -9.54 -10.65
C PHE A 93 7.84 -9.10 -12.08
N LYS A 94 6.89 -8.46 -12.79
CA LYS A 94 7.18 -7.94 -14.13
C LYS A 94 8.27 -6.89 -14.11
N LYS A 95 8.39 -6.14 -13.02
CA LYS A 95 9.38 -5.06 -12.90
C LYS A 95 10.70 -5.53 -12.28
N GLY A 96 10.85 -6.81 -12.06
CA GLY A 96 12.10 -7.36 -11.58
C GLY A 96 12.26 -7.43 -10.07
N TYR A 97 11.22 -7.17 -9.32
CA TYR A 97 11.29 -7.33 -7.86
C TYR A 97 11.42 -8.80 -7.50
N VAL A 98 12.29 -9.08 -6.55
CA VAL A 98 12.54 -10.44 -6.09
C VAL A 98 12.14 -10.55 -4.63
N PHE A 99 11.16 -11.39 -4.35
CA PHE A 99 10.70 -11.62 -2.98
C PHE A 99 9.94 -12.94 -2.91
N ASP A 100 9.89 -13.54 -1.74
CA ASP A 100 9.16 -14.80 -1.53
C ASP A 100 8.04 -14.66 -0.49
N ILE A 101 7.99 -13.53 0.23
CA ILE A 101 6.94 -13.28 1.22
C ILE A 101 6.41 -11.85 1.03
N MET A 102 5.10 -11.72 1.08
CA MET A 102 4.43 -10.43 0.96
C MET A 102 3.56 -10.20 2.20
N VAL A 103 3.66 -9.00 2.76
CA VAL A 103 2.85 -8.58 3.90
C VAL A 103 1.96 -7.42 3.48
N CYS A 104 0.68 -7.52 3.77
CA CYS A 104 -0.28 -6.46 3.45
C CYS A 104 -0.52 -5.59 4.68
N ARG A 105 -0.43 -4.27 4.51
CA ARG A 105 -0.78 -3.32 5.55
C ARG A 105 -1.92 -2.44 5.07
N ASP A 106 -2.93 -2.31 5.91
CA ASP A 106 -4.11 -1.51 5.60
C ASP A 106 -4.04 -0.17 6.31
N CYS A 107 -4.22 0.92 5.55
CA CYS A 107 -4.19 2.27 6.11
C CYS A 107 -5.36 2.56 7.04
N THR A 108 -6.46 1.83 6.90
CA THR A 108 -7.63 2.04 7.75
C THR A 108 -7.49 1.37 9.11
N VAL A 109 -6.59 0.41 9.21
CA VAL A 109 -6.31 -0.32 10.45
C VAL A 109 -4.79 -0.29 10.64
N PRO A 110 -4.27 0.67 11.40
CA PRO A 110 -2.83 0.91 11.46
C PRO A 110 -2.09 -0.13 12.30
N PHE A 111 -2.28 -1.40 12.00
CA PHE A 111 -1.50 -2.47 12.62
C PHE A 111 -1.22 -3.56 11.60
N ILE A 112 -0.19 -4.35 11.87
CA ILE A 112 0.25 -5.41 10.96
C ILE A 112 -0.65 -6.64 11.11
N ARG A 113 -1.00 -7.24 9.98
CA ARG A 113 -1.65 -8.54 10.00
C ARG A 113 -0.59 -9.61 10.08
N ASN A 114 -0.46 -10.22 11.23
CA ASN A 114 0.60 -11.18 11.47
C ASN A 114 0.46 -12.48 10.67
N ILE A 115 -0.73 -12.81 10.27
CA ILE A 115 -0.95 -14.04 9.53
C ILE A 115 -0.18 -14.09 8.22
N ASP A 116 0.14 -12.94 7.66
CA ASP A 116 0.82 -12.87 6.37
C ASP A 116 2.34 -13.03 6.49
N ILE A 117 2.84 -13.09 7.70
CA ILE A 117 4.28 -13.15 7.95
C ILE A 117 4.77 -14.58 8.15
N LYS A 118 3.87 -15.48 8.40
CA LYS A 118 4.23 -16.86 8.73
C LYS A 118 4.63 -17.68 7.51
#